data_0d3a24557c03b466b85f9318f18e74c9
#
_entry.id   0d3a24557c03b466b85f9318f18e74c9
#
_cell.length_a   1.000
_cell.length_b   1.000
_cell.length_c   1.000
_cell.angle_alpha   90.00
_cell.angle_beta   90.00
_cell.angle_gamma   90.00
#
_symmetry.space_group_name_H-M   'P 1'
#
loop_
_entity.id
_entity.type
_entity.pdbx_description
1 polymer ?
#
loop_
_entity_poly.entity_id
_entity_poly.type
_entity_poly.pdbx_seq_one_letter_code
_entity_poly.pdbx_strand_id
1 'polypeptide(L)'
;MLLVFGIIAPKNAAFIAVSGIVLKLGTGMLLGATTVMLADVVDYGQFKLGTRNESIVFSVQTLLVKTASAVSGWLVGVGLSVVGYVPNATQGASTIFGLRVLMIGLPMLCAILMYVIYKQKYKINGKFHDMILNELKNKKDKEAVI
;
A
#
# COMPACT_ATOMS: atom_id res chain seq x y z
N MET A 1 1.34 9.59 -13.10
CA MET A 1 2.80 9.81 -13.09
C MET A 1 3.60 8.62 -13.61
N LEU A 2 3.43 7.41 -13.08
CA LEU A 2 4.10 6.18 -13.59
C LEU A 2 3.92 5.96 -15.12
N LEU A 3 2.73 6.26 -15.66
CA LEU A 3 2.44 6.15 -17.10
C LEU A 3 3.29 7.07 -17.97
N VAL A 4 3.48 8.31 -17.55
CA VAL A 4 4.26 9.31 -18.29
C VAL A 4 5.74 8.90 -18.34
N PHE A 5 6.26 8.35 -17.25
CA PHE A 5 7.66 7.94 -17.14
C PHE A 5 7.98 6.65 -17.91
N GLY A 6 7.04 5.71 -17.96
CA GLY A 6 7.27 4.43 -18.66
C GLY A 6 7.19 4.53 -20.19
N ILE A 7 6.42 5.48 -20.71
CA ILE A 7 6.17 5.63 -22.15
C ILE A 7 7.10 6.66 -22.78
N ILE A 8 7.42 7.75 -22.07
CA ILE A 8 8.13 8.93 -22.60
C ILE A 8 9.56 9.03 -22.08
N ALA A 9 10.04 8.06 -21.27
CA ALA A 9 11.35 8.16 -20.65
C ALA A 9 12.48 8.39 -21.70
N PRO A 10 13.04 9.59 -21.78
CA PRO A 10 14.25 9.80 -22.54
C PRO A 10 15.37 8.97 -21.89
N LYS A 11 16.35 8.52 -22.68
CA LYS A 11 17.53 7.77 -22.22
C LYS A 11 18.45 8.60 -21.29
N ASN A 12 17.88 9.44 -20.45
CA ASN A 12 18.59 10.37 -19.58
C ASN A 12 18.51 9.86 -18.13
N ALA A 13 19.67 9.47 -17.57
CA ALA A 13 19.79 8.93 -16.23
C ALA A 13 19.25 9.89 -15.15
N ALA A 14 19.40 11.19 -15.31
CA ALA A 14 18.90 12.19 -14.37
C ALA A 14 17.36 12.17 -14.27
N PHE A 15 16.67 11.98 -15.38
CA PHE A 15 15.21 11.92 -15.42
C PHE A 15 14.69 10.66 -14.71
N ILE A 16 15.38 9.52 -14.87
CA ILE A 16 15.07 8.26 -14.19
C ILE A 16 15.29 8.42 -12.67
N ALA A 17 16.38 9.07 -12.26
CA ALA A 17 16.68 9.31 -10.84
C ALA A 17 15.61 10.18 -10.17
N VAL A 18 15.21 11.30 -10.78
CA VAL A 18 14.18 12.20 -10.25
C VAL A 18 12.83 11.46 -10.12
N SER A 19 12.47 10.67 -11.12
CA SER A 19 11.23 9.87 -11.05
C SER A 19 11.26 8.85 -9.91
N GLY A 20 12.39 8.20 -9.68
CA GLY A 20 12.60 7.27 -8.58
C GLY A 20 12.45 7.94 -7.21
N ILE A 21 12.99 9.14 -7.05
CA ILE A 21 12.83 9.93 -5.80
C ILE A 21 11.36 10.25 -5.54
N VAL A 22 10.64 10.77 -6.53
CA VAL A 22 9.21 11.10 -6.40
C VAL A 22 8.38 9.87 -6.04
N LEU A 23 8.67 8.71 -6.65
CA LEU A 23 8.01 7.45 -6.32
C LEU A 23 8.29 7.02 -4.88
N LYS A 24 9.53 7.14 -4.42
CA LYS A 24 9.91 6.78 -3.04
C LYS A 24 9.25 7.69 -2.02
N LEU A 25 9.16 8.99 -2.27
CA LEU A 25 8.43 9.93 -1.43
C LEU A 25 6.95 9.57 -1.33
N GLY A 26 6.29 9.28 -2.45
CA GLY A 26 4.90 8.84 -2.46
C GLY A 26 4.68 7.54 -1.68
N THR A 27 5.59 6.58 -1.81
CA THR A 27 5.53 5.31 -1.06
C THR A 27 5.72 5.53 0.44
N GLY A 28 6.63 6.42 0.83
CA GLY A 28 6.86 6.78 2.24
C GLY A 28 5.64 7.42 2.87
N MET A 29 4.97 8.35 2.18
CA MET A 29 3.71 8.95 2.65
C MET A 29 2.60 7.91 2.80
N LEU A 30 2.49 6.96 1.86
CA LEU A 30 1.51 5.88 1.94
C LEU A 30 1.75 4.97 3.16
N LEU A 31 3.00 4.63 3.45
CA LEU A 31 3.35 3.83 4.63
C LEU A 31 2.99 4.56 5.92
N GLY A 32 3.29 5.87 6.02
CA GLY A 32 2.90 6.69 7.15
C GLY A 32 1.38 6.74 7.35
N ALA A 33 0.63 7.01 6.30
CA ALA A 33 -0.83 7.02 6.34
C ALA A 33 -1.40 5.65 6.77
N THR A 34 -0.86 4.55 6.25
CA THR A 34 -1.30 3.20 6.62
C THR A 34 -1.08 2.92 8.11
N THR A 35 0.03 3.37 8.67
CA THR A 35 0.32 3.20 10.11
C THR A 35 -0.67 3.94 10.98
N VAL A 36 -1.04 5.19 10.61
CA VAL A 36 -2.07 5.95 11.31
C VAL A 36 -3.43 5.25 11.23
N MET A 37 -3.83 4.80 10.04
CA MET A 37 -5.08 4.06 9.86
C MET A 37 -5.14 2.77 10.68
N LEU A 38 -3.99 2.11 10.89
CA LEU A 38 -3.93 0.94 11.76
C LEU A 38 -4.15 1.30 13.23
N ALA A 39 -3.58 2.42 13.69
CA ALA A 39 -3.84 2.93 15.03
C ALA A 39 -5.33 3.21 15.24
N ASP A 40 -5.99 3.85 14.25
CA ASP A 40 -7.44 4.11 14.29
C ASP A 40 -8.25 2.81 14.40
N VAL A 41 -7.81 1.74 13.72
CA VAL A 41 -8.46 0.41 13.80
C VAL A 41 -8.29 -0.22 15.18
N VAL A 42 -7.14 -0.04 15.82
CA VAL A 42 -6.88 -0.49 17.21
C VAL A 42 -7.81 0.23 18.18
N ASP A 43 -7.92 1.56 18.07
CA ASP A 43 -8.77 2.37 18.93
C ASP A 43 -10.26 2.05 18.71
N TYR A 44 -10.68 1.82 17.48
CA TYR A 44 -12.03 1.33 17.18
C TYR A 44 -12.29 -0.05 17.78
N GLY A 45 -11.32 -0.95 17.71
CA GLY A 45 -11.39 -2.28 18.33
C GLY A 45 -11.54 -2.19 19.85
N GLN A 46 -10.78 -1.32 20.50
CA GLN A 46 -10.88 -1.06 21.94
C GLN A 46 -12.24 -0.48 22.32
N PHE A 47 -12.76 0.46 21.54
CA PHE A 47 -14.08 1.05 21.75
C PHE A 47 -15.19 -0.01 21.70
N LYS A 48 -15.13 -0.92 20.71
CA LYS A 48 -16.20 -1.90 20.46
C LYS A 48 -16.10 -3.15 21.32
N LEU A 49 -14.88 -3.63 21.60
CA LEU A 49 -14.63 -4.92 22.29
C LEU A 49 -14.20 -4.73 23.75
N GLY A 50 -13.89 -3.51 24.18
CA GLY A 50 -13.41 -3.22 25.53
C GLY A 50 -11.97 -3.65 25.81
N THR A 51 -11.30 -4.30 24.87
CA THR A 51 -9.91 -4.78 24.99
C THR A 51 -9.03 -4.18 23.90
N ARG A 52 -7.81 -3.73 24.28
CA ARG A 52 -6.83 -3.18 23.35
C ARG A 52 -5.98 -4.30 22.76
N ASN A 53 -6.33 -4.77 21.59
CA ASN A 53 -5.65 -5.89 20.91
C ASN A 53 -4.65 -5.40 19.85
N GLU A 54 -3.75 -4.50 20.23
CA GLU A 54 -2.77 -3.87 19.35
C GLU A 54 -1.85 -4.90 18.69
N SER A 55 -1.32 -5.85 19.47
CA SER A 55 -0.43 -6.89 18.98
C SER A 55 -1.06 -7.77 17.90
N ILE A 56 -2.34 -8.06 18.00
CA ILE A 56 -3.06 -8.86 17.01
C ILE A 56 -3.18 -8.09 15.70
N VAL A 57 -3.54 -6.82 15.74
CA VAL A 57 -3.69 -5.97 14.54
C VAL A 57 -2.36 -5.84 13.79
N PHE A 58 -1.26 -5.56 14.50
CA PHE A 58 0.06 -5.46 13.87
C PHE A 58 0.61 -6.81 13.40
N SER A 59 0.29 -7.91 14.07
CA SER A 59 0.66 -9.26 13.59
C SER A 59 -0.03 -9.61 12.28
N VAL A 60 -1.33 -9.33 12.18
CA VAL A 60 -2.09 -9.53 10.93
C VAL A 60 -1.54 -8.63 9.81
N GLN A 61 -1.23 -7.36 10.09
CA GLN A 61 -0.59 -6.50 9.11
C GLN A 61 0.72 -7.09 8.59
N THR A 62 1.60 -7.55 9.50
CA THR A 62 2.88 -8.14 9.13
C THR A 62 2.69 -9.39 8.26
N LEU A 63 1.73 -10.24 8.61
CA LEU A 63 1.38 -11.41 7.83
C LEU A 63 0.92 -11.02 6.41
N LEU A 64 0.02 -10.04 6.31
CA LEU A 64 -0.48 -9.55 5.02
C LEU A 64 0.63 -8.97 4.15
N VAL A 65 1.54 -8.18 4.73
CA VAL A 65 2.68 -7.60 3.99
C VAL A 65 3.61 -8.69 3.46
N LYS A 66 3.94 -9.69 4.27
CA LYS A 66 4.78 -10.82 3.85
C LYS A 66 4.11 -11.67 2.76
N THR A 67 2.83 -11.95 2.93
CA THR A 67 2.04 -12.69 1.93
C THR A 67 1.95 -11.91 0.62
N ALA A 68 1.68 -10.61 0.67
CA ALA A 68 1.65 -9.75 -0.51
C ALA A 68 3.00 -9.71 -1.23
N SER A 69 4.11 -9.69 -0.49
CA SER A 69 5.46 -9.73 -1.07
C SER A 69 5.73 -11.05 -1.78
N ALA A 70 5.32 -12.18 -1.20
CA ALA A 70 5.47 -13.49 -1.82
C ALA A 70 4.64 -13.60 -3.11
N VAL A 71 3.37 -13.18 -3.07
CA VAL A 71 2.48 -13.14 -4.24
C VAL A 71 3.04 -12.22 -5.32
N SER A 72 3.57 -11.05 -4.95
CA SER A 72 4.19 -10.12 -5.90
C SER A 72 5.41 -10.74 -6.59
N GLY A 73 6.30 -11.40 -5.83
CA GLY A 73 7.46 -12.10 -6.41
C GLY A 73 7.04 -13.20 -7.39
N TRP A 74 6.04 -13.99 -7.03
CA TRP A 74 5.48 -15.02 -7.91
C TRP A 74 4.88 -14.41 -9.20
N LEU A 75 4.07 -13.36 -9.08
CA LEU A 75 3.48 -12.66 -10.23
C LEU A 75 4.54 -12.09 -11.18
N VAL A 76 5.62 -11.53 -10.62
CA VAL A 76 6.74 -11.02 -11.44
C VAL A 76 7.42 -12.18 -12.16
N GLY A 77 7.72 -13.28 -11.49
CA GLY A 77 8.34 -14.45 -12.10
C GLY A 77 7.51 -15.04 -13.25
N VAL A 78 6.23 -15.27 -13.01
CA VAL A 78 5.29 -15.74 -14.04
C VAL A 78 5.17 -14.72 -15.18
N GLY A 79 5.04 -13.45 -14.84
CA GLY A 79 4.94 -12.37 -15.82
C GLY A 79 6.15 -12.29 -16.74
N LEU A 80 7.36 -12.39 -16.20
CA LEU A 80 8.60 -12.41 -17.01
C LEU A 80 8.64 -13.64 -17.96
N SER A 81 8.20 -14.79 -17.48
CA SER A 81 8.11 -16.01 -18.29
C SER A 81 7.12 -15.85 -19.45
N VAL A 82 5.93 -15.31 -19.17
CA VAL A 82 4.87 -15.10 -20.19
C VAL A 82 5.31 -14.10 -21.27
N VAL A 83 6.05 -13.05 -20.87
CA VAL A 83 6.57 -12.03 -21.79
C VAL A 83 7.75 -12.54 -22.62
N GLY A 84 8.29 -13.72 -22.29
CA GLY A 84 9.44 -14.29 -22.97
C GLY A 84 10.75 -13.55 -22.67
N TYR A 85 10.93 -13.08 -21.43
CA TYR A 85 12.16 -12.44 -21.02
C TYR A 85 13.32 -13.43 -20.93
N VAL A 86 14.41 -13.17 -21.64
CA VAL A 86 15.65 -13.97 -21.59
C VAL A 86 16.76 -13.14 -20.97
N PRO A 87 17.32 -13.54 -19.81
CA PRO A 87 18.44 -12.82 -19.19
C PRO A 87 19.64 -12.74 -20.11
N ASN A 88 20.33 -11.58 -20.07
CA ASN A 88 21.56 -11.32 -20.82
C ASN A 88 21.45 -11.41 -22.37
N ALA A 89 20.22 -11.34 -22.91
CA ALA A 89 19.98 -11.29 -24.36
C ALA A 89 19.38 -9.93 -24.76
N THR A 90 19.56 -9.57 -26.04
CA THR A 90 18.86 -8.41 -26.59
C THR A 90 17.37 -8.72 -26.69
N GLN A 91 16.55 -7.92 -25.98
CA GLN A 91 15.10 -8.14 -25.91
C GLN A 91 14.41 -7.67 -27.19
N GLY A 92 13.46 -8.46 -27.68
CA GLY A 92 12.61 -8.06 -28.79
C GLY A 92 11.64 -6.92 -28.40
N ALA A 93 11.12 -6.22 -29.40
CA ALA A 93 10.18 -5.11 -29.18
C ALA A 93 8.91 -5.54 -28.44
N SER A 94 8.40 -6.75 -28.69
CA SER A 94 7.25 -7.34 -28.02
C SER A 94 7.53 -7.61 -26.53
N THR A 95 8.72 -8.12 -26.22
CA THR A 95 9.16 -8.37 -24.84
C THR A 95 9.30 -7.07 -24.06
N ILE A 96 9.88 -6.04 -24.66
CA ILE A 96 10.00 -4.70 -24.05
C ILE A 96 8.61 -4.10 -23.78
N PHE A 97 7.67 -4.23 -24.70
CA PHE A 97 6.30 -3.77 -24.49
C PHE A 97 5.62 -4.53 -23.34
N GLY A 98 5.75 -5.85 -23.31
CA GLY A 98 5.21 -6.67 -22.23
C GLY A 98 5.80 -6.34 -20.87
N LEU A 99 7.10 -6.09 -20.77
CA LEU A 99 7.75 -5.62 -19.54
C LEU A 99 7.19 -4.27 -19.07
N ARG A 100 6.93 -3.33 -19.99
CA ARG A 100 6.30 -2.05 -19.64
C ARG A 100 4.90 -2.23 -19.11
N VAL A 101 4.10 -3.09 -19.73
CA VAL A 101 2.74 -3.42 -19.25
C VAL A 101 2.80 -4.05 -17.86
N LEU A 102 3.73 -4.95 -17.62
CA LEU A 102 3.93 -5.60 -16.32
C LEU A 102 4.33 -4.60 -15.24
N MET A 103 5.28 -3.71 -15.52
CA MET A 103 5.81 -2.75 -14.55
C MET A 103 4.84 -1.58 -14.26
N ILE A 104 3.98 -1.23 -15.20
CA ILE A 104 3.11 -0.07 -15.08
C ILE A 104 1.64 -0.48 -14.94
N GLY A 105 1.18 -1.41 -15.78
CA GLY A 105 -0.22 -1.81 -15.85
C GLY A 105 -0.68 -2.53 -14.58
N LEU A 106 0.10 -3.48 -14.09
CA LEU A 106 -0.25 -4.25 -12.90
C LEU A 106 -0.32 -3.39 -11.63
N PRO A 107 0.69 -2.56 -11.29
CA PRO A 107 0.59 -1.67 -10.13
C PRO A 107 -0.53 -0.62 -10.27
N MET A 108 -0.79 -0.13 -11.46
CA MET A 108 -1.86 0.82 -11.71
C MET A 108 -3.24 0.19 -11.44
N LEU A 109 -3.46 -1.02 -11.93
CA LEU A 109 -4.69 -1.77 -11.67
C LEU A 109 -4.88 -2.04 -10.18
N CYS A 110 -3.84 -2.46 -9.48
CA CYS A 110 -3.87 -2.64 -8.02
C CYS A 110 -4.17 -1.34 -7.27
N ALA A 111 -3.60 -0.21 -7.70
CA ALA A 111 -3.87 1.09 -7.09
C ALA A 111 -5.33 1.54 -7.28
N ILE A 112 -5.91 1.31 -8.46
CA ILE A 112 -7.32 1.60 -8.72
C ILE A 112 -8.23 0.72 -7.85
N LEU A 113 -7.96 -0.58 -7.76
CA LEU A 113 -8.71 -1.50 -6.90
C LEU A 113 -8.63 -1.08 -5.44
N MET A 114 -7.43 -0.76 -4.95
CA MET A 114 -7.21 -0.26 -3.59
C MET A 114 -8.04 1.00 -3.32
N TYR A 115 -8.02 1.97 -4.24
CA TYR A 115 -8.80 3.21 -4.11
C TYR A 115 -10.31 2.94 -4.04
N VAL A 116 -10.84 2.06 -4.90
CA VAL A 116 -12.26 1.70 -4.92
C VAL A 116 -12.67 1.03 -3.61
N ILE A 117 -11.88 0.05 -3.14
CA ILE A 117 -12.14 -0.65 -1.87
C ILE A 117 -12.09 0.32 -0.70
N TYR A 118 -11.09 1.19 -0.67
CA TYR A 118 -10.95 2.21 0.37
C TYR A 118 -12.19 3.11 0.43
N LYS A 119 -12.60 3.67 -0.70
CA LYS A 119 -13.76 4.56 -0.77
C LYS A 119 -15.06 3.90 -0.34
N GLN A 120 -15.23 2.60 -0.60
CA GLN A 120 -16.46 1.86 -0.27
C GLN A 120 -16.49 1.32 1.16
N LYS A 121 -15.35 0.91 1.70
CA LYS A 121 -15.28 0.15 2.95
C LYS A 121 -14.74 0.93 4.13
N TYR A 122 -13.95 1.96 3.90
CA TYR A 122 -13.39 2.74 4.99
C TYR A 122 -14.42 3.73 5.55
N LYS A 123 -14.93 3.44 6.75
CA LYS A 123 -15.99 4.20 7.44
C LYS A 123 -15.49 5.09 8.57
N ILE A 124 -14.22 4.97 8.96
CA ILE A 124 -13.64 5.74 10.05
C ILE A 124 -13.31 7.14 9.53
N ASN A 125 -14.31 8.02 9.54
CA ASN A 125 -14.14 9.44 9.21
C ASN A 125 -13.69 10.23 10.44
N GLY A 126 -13.01 11.38 10.23
CA GLY A 126 -12.46 12.20 11.29
C GLY A 126 -13.44 12.47 12.45
N LYS A 127 -14.68 12.85 12.17
CA LYS A 127 -15.72 13.06 13.21
C LYS A 127 -16.05 11.81 14.01
N PHE A 128 -16.06 10.64 13.38
CA PHE A 128 -16.32 9.38 14.05
C PHE A 128 -15.11 8.93 14.88
N HIS A 129 -13.93 9.14 14.38
CA HIS A 129 -12.67 8.92 15.12
C HIS A 129 -12.59 9.82 16.36
N ASP A 130 -12.88 11.13 16.24
CA ASP A 130 -12.89 12.07 17.37
C ASP A 130 -13.90 11.65 18.45
N MET A 131 -15.07 11.15 18.06
CA MET A 131 -16.06 10.62 18.98
C MET A 131 -15.54 9.40 19.76
N ILE A 132 -14.88 8.46 19.06
CA ILE A 132 -14.27 7.28 19.67
C ILE A 132 -13.21 7.65 20.69
N LEU A 133 -12.31 8.58 20.33
CA LEU A 133 -11.26 9.06 21.22
C LEU A 133 -11.81 9.74 22.46
N ASN A 134 -12.85 10.57 22.33
CA ASN A 134 -13.48 11.23 23.45
C ASN A 134 -14.17 10.23 24.41
N GLU A 135 -14.84 9.22 23.90
CA GLU A 135 -15.42 8.18 24.75
C GLU A 135 -14.40 7.30 25.45
N LEU A 136 -13.32 6.92 24.76
CA LEU A 136 -12.22 6.18 25.36
C LEU A 136 -11.53 6.99 26.46
N LYS A 137 -11.36 8.30 26.27
CA LYS A 137 -10.81 9.21 27.27
C LYS A 137 -11.71 9.31 28.49
N ASN A 138 -13.01 9.52 28.29
CA ASN A 138 -13.99 9.57 29.38
C ASN A 138 -14.10 8.28 30.19
N LYS A 139 -13.93 7.11 29.55
CA LYS A 139 -13.86 5.81 30.26
C LYS A 139 -12.61 5.72 31.12
N LYS A 140 -11.46 6.11 30.57
CA LYS A 140 -10.18 6.07 31.30
C LYS A 140 -10.17 7.00 32.51
N ASP A 141 -10.77 8.19 32.38
CA ASP A 141 -10.89 9.15 33.47
C ASP A 141 -11.82 8.64 34.59
N LYS A 142 -12.88 7.90 34.25
CA LYS A 142 -13.76 7.27 35.23
C LYS A 142 -13.10 6.09 35.97
N GLU A 143 -12.29 5.30 35.29
CA GLU A 143 -11.52 4.19 35.89
C GLU A 143 -10.37 4.68 36.79
N ALA A 144 -9.83 5.88 36.53
CA ALA A 144 -8.77 6.48 37.32
C ALA A 144 -9.27 7.14 38.63
N VAL A 145 -10.58 7.34 38.78
CA VAL A 145 -11.23 7.97 39.96
C VAL A 145 -11.74 6.92 40.97
N ILE A 146 -11.69 5.65 40.62
CA ILE A 146 -12.07 4.50 41.48
C ILE A 146 -10.79 3.87 42.07
#